data_124bf89b7f8ce7305676cf5a14485ec6
#
_entry.id   124bf89b7f8ce7305676cf5a14485ec6
#
_cell.length_a   1.000
_cell.length_b   1.000
_cell.length_c   1.000
_cell.angle_alpha   90.00
_cell.angle_beta   90.00
_cell.angle_gamma   90.00
#
_symmetry.space_group_name_H-M   'P 1'
#
loop_
_entity.id
_entity.type
_entity.pdbx_description
1 polymer ?
#
loop_
_entity_poly.entity_id
_entity_poly.type
_entity_poly.pdbx_seq_one_letter_code
_entity_poly.pdbx_strand_id
1 'polypeptide(L)'
;MTANHAIGEVGISYQGADVIFRPSLLAISRLGSPADIIGYFVELQERPRTRIQARRQFRAALHVLSCCADDQEPLDGLLGGYSERMHYQPGVMPLDDIVTLARHLIRHGVAGVSPKGDEPLIKGEPMREFDAAKFAAMTIAHLGMSEADAWSQTMTGLLAALQSKFPPDKSDAASITEKQYTDSMGWLAKVNAMRDKKHG
;
A
#
# COMPACT_ATOMS: atom_id res chain seq x y z
N MET A 1 -11.31 3.47 17.34
CA MET A 1 -9.90 3.71 16.93
C MET A 1 -9.85 4.93 16.03
N THR A 2 -8.83 5.77 16.10
CA THR A 2 -8.67 6.94 15.22
C THR A 2 -7.71 6.62 14.08
N ALA A 3 -8.08 6.98 12.85
CA ALA A 3 -7.22 6.79 11.67
C ALA A 3 -5.95 7.67 11.77
N ASN A 4 -4.80 7.09 11.40
CA ASN A 4 -3.53 7.82 11.32
C ASN A 4 -3.26 8.26 9.88
N HIS A 5 -3.64 9.49 9.56
CA HIS A 5 -3.47 10.06 8.22
C HIS A 5 -1.99 10.18 7.79
N ALA A 6 -1.06 10.28 8.75
CA ALA A 6 0.38 10.40 8.43
C ALA A 6 0.95 9.14 7.74
N ILE A 7 0.33 7.99 7.96
CA ILE A 7 0.73 6.72 7.32
C ILE A 7 -0.26 6.28 6.24
N GLY A 8 -1.22 7.14 5.86
CA GLY A 8 -2.16 6.91 4.80
C GLY A 8 -3.46 6.23 5.21
N GLU A 9 -3.75 6.11 6.52
CA GLU A 9 -5.05 5.61 6.96
C GLU A 9 -6.13 6.68 6.78
N VAL A 10 -7.34 6.24 6.46
CA VAL A 10 -8.52 7.10 6.34
C VAL A 10 -9.67 6.53 7.16
N GLY A 11 -10.26 7.35 8.02
CA GLY A 11 -11.46 7.01 8.78
C GLY A 11 -12.69 7.69 8.19
N ILE A 12 -13.79 6.95 8.07
CA ILE A 12 -15.08 7.45 7.59
C ILE A 12 -16.16 7.05 8.58
N SER A 13 -16.85 8.03 9.14
CA SER A 13 -18.00 7.78 10.02
C SER A 13 -19.27 7.51 9.17
N TYR A 14 -19.86 6.34 9.36
CA TYR A 14 -21.07 5.93 8.67
C TYR A 14 -22.04 5.26 9.64
N GLN A 15 -23.27 5.76 9.74
CA GLN A 15 -24.33 5.25 10.62
C GLN A 15 -23.92 5.05 12.09
N GLY A 16 -23.02 5.92 12.59
CA GLY A 16 -22.54 5.88 13.97
C GLY A 16 -21.38 4.91 14.23
N ALA A 17 -20.90 4.20 13.21
CA ALA A 17 -19.68 3.42 13.22
C ALA A 17 -18.55 4.12 12.45
N ASP A 18 -17.31 3.97 12.92
CA ASP A 18 -16.14 4.47 12.23
C ASP A 18 -15.51 3.32 11.43
N VAL A 19 -15.53 3.45 10.10
CA VAL A 19 -14.86 2.54 9.17
C VAL A 19 -13.45 3.05 8.92
N ILE A 20 -12.43 2.29 9.28
CA ILE A 20 -11.03 2.64 9.05
C ILE A 20 -10.50 1.86 7.87
N PHE A 21 -9.98 2.59 6.88
CA PHE A 21 -9.28 2.03 5.73
C PHE A 21 -7.77 2.14 5.98
N ARG A 22 -7.11 0.98 6.10
CA ARG A 22 -5.67 0.90 6.36
C ARG A 22 -4.97 0.16 5.23
N PRO A 23 -4.12 0.82 4.43
CA PRO A 23 -3.35 0.20 3.36
C PRO A 23 -2.10 -0.51 3.91
N SER A 24 -2.29 -1.44 4.84
CA SER A 24 -1.20 -2.22 5.44
C SER A 24 -0.62 -3.22 4.44
N LEU A 25 0.60 -3.71 4.68
CA LEU A 25 1.22 -4.77 3.86
C LEU A 25 0.31 -5.99 3.77
N LEU A 26 -0.38 -6.35 4.86
CA LEU A 26 -1.35 -7.45 4.87
C LEU A 26 -2.56 -7.14 3.97
N ALA A 27 -3.12 -5.93 4.04
CA ALA A 27 -4.23 -5.52 3.20
C ALA A 27 -3.86 -5.54 1.70
N ILE A 28 -2.69 -5.00 1.37
CA ILE A 28 -2.16 -4.97 0.01
C ILE A 28 -1.87 -6.38 -0.51
N SER A 29 -1.36 -7.30 0.31
CA SER A 29 -1.12 -8.69 -0.10
C SER A 29 -2.40 -9.45 -0.48
N ARG A 30 -3.56 -9.04 0.02
CA ARG A 30 -4.88 -9.62 -0.32
C ARG A 30 -5.37 -9.24 -1.71
N LEU A 31 -4.76 -8.24 -2.36
CA LEU A 31 -5.13 -7.83 -3.72
C LEU A 31 -4.79 -8.89 -4.78
N GLY A 32 -3.84 -9.79 -4.51
CA GLY A 32 -3.46 -10.85 -5.42
C GLY A 32 -1.95 -11.10 -5.47
N SER A 33 -1.45 -11.57 -6.61
CA SER A 33 -0.02 -11.78 -6.82
C SER A 33 0.78 -10.47 -6.82
N PRO A 34 2.11 -10.51 -6.63
CA PRO A 34 2.98 -9.32 -6.71
C PRO A 34 2.80 -8.49 -7.99
N ALA A 35 2.53 -9.14 -9.13
CA ALA A 35 2.26 -8.47 -10.40
C ALA A 35 0.85 -7.86 -10.45
N ASP A 36 -0.16 -8.54 -9.86
CA ASP A 36 -1.54 -8.02 -9.80
C ASP A 36 -1.60 -6.73 -8.99
N ILE A 37 -0.86 -6.65 -7.88
CA ILE A 37 -0.79 -5.45 -7.03
C ILE A 37 -0.31 -4.25 -7.85
N ILE A 38 0.74 -4.42 -8.66
CA ILE A 38 1.21 -3.35 -9.56
C ILE A 38 0.17 -3.04 -10.64
N GLY A 39 -0.53 -4.06 -11.16
CA GLY A 39 -1.65 -3.88 -12.07
C GLY A 39 -2.73 -2.95 -11.49
N TYR A 40 -3.17 -3.18 -10.26
CA TYR A 40 -4.12 -2.31 -9.56
C TYR A 40 -3.57 -0.90 -9.35
N PHE A 41 -2.29 -0.79 -8.96
CA PHE A 41 -1.64 0.50 -8.78
C PHE A 41 -1.66 1.33 -10.07
N VAL A 42 -1.22 0.76 -11.21
CA VAL A 42 -1.21 1.44 -12.50
C VAL A 42 -2.63 1.81 -12.94
N GLU A 43 -3.57 0.86 -12.86
CA GLU A 43 -4.95 1.07 -13.28
C GLU A 43 -5.62 2.22 -12.52
N LEU A 44 -5.37 2.34 -11.22
CA LEU A 44 -5.94 3.42 -10.41
C LEU A 44 -5.27 4.78 -10.67
N GLN A 45 -3.99 4.82 -11.07
CA GLN A 45 -3.30 6.09 -11.36
C GLN A 45 -3.61 6.64 -12.75
N GLU A 46 -4.00 5.78 -13.70
CA GLU A 46 -4.35 6.21 -15.05
C GLU A 46 -5.68 6.97 -15.09
N ARG A 47 -5.79 7.89 -16.09
CA ARG A 47 -7.09 8.52 -16.40
C ARG A 47 -7.84 7.66 -17.41
N PRO A 48 -9.05 7.17 -17.09
CA PRO A 48 -9.82 6.36 -18.02
C PRO A 48 -10.23 7.18 -19.25
N ARG A 49 -9.99 6.65 -20.43
CA ARG A 49 -10.36 7.29 -21.72
C ARG A 49 -11.66 6.72 -22.28
N THR A 50 -12.08 5.56 -21.81
CA THR A 50 -13.28 4.86 -22.27
C THR A 50 -14.16 4.47 -21.09
N ARG A 51 -15.45 4.23 -21.36
CA ARG A 51 -16.39 3.71 -20.34
C ARG A 51 -15.96 2.33 -19.80
N ILE A 52 -15.30 1.53 -20.64
CA ILE A 52 -14.82 0.19 -20.23
C ILE A 52 -13.67 0.35 -19.22
N GLN A 53 -12.73 1.25 -19.51
CA GLN A 53 -11.63 1.56 -18.57
C GLN A 53 -12.16 2.15 -17.27
N ALA A 54 -13.12 3.06 -17.33
CA ALA A 54 -13.73 3.63 -16.12
C ALA A 54 -14.42 2.56 -15.25
N ARG A 55 -15.16 1.62 -15.86
CA ARG A 55 -15.78 0.49 -15.12
C ARG A 55 -14.74 -0.45 -14.51
N ARG A 56 -13.65 -0.71 -15.21
CA ARG A 56 -12.56 -1.54 -14.72
C ARG A 56 -11.87 -0.86 -13.55
N GLN A 57 -11.49 0.43 -13.69
CA GLN A 57 -10.91 1.23 -12.62
C GLN A 57 -11.81 1.29 -11.38
N PHE A 58 -13.11 1.45 -11.57
CA PHE A 58 -14.07 1.47 -10.47
C PHE A 58 -14.12 0.13 -9.72
N ARG A 59 -14.10 -1.02 -10.45
CA ARG A 59 -14.02 -2.35 -9.81
C ARG A 59 -12.72 -2.54 -9.05
N ALA A 60 -11.60 -2.09 -9.63
CA ALA A 60 -10.31 -2.08 -8.96
C ALA A 60 -10.35 -1.26 -7.67
N ALA A 61 -10.99 -0.08 -7.69
CA ALA A 61 -11.18 0.78 -6.53
C ALA A 61 -11.96 0.09 -5.42
N LEU A 62 -13.11 -0.53 -5.73
CA LEU A 62 -13.90 -1.27 -4.75
C LEU A 62 -13.10 -2.42 -4.13
N HIS A 63 -12.33 -3.15 -4.94
CA HIS A 63 -11.50 -4.25 -4.45
C HIS A 63 -10.42 -3.76 -3.48
N VAL A 64 -9.71 -2.68 -3.82
CA VAL A 64 -8.71 -2.07 -2.93
C VAL A 64 -9.35 -1.62 -1.61
N LEU A 65 -10.50 -0.96 -1.66
CA LEU A 65 -11.21 -0.51 -0.46
C LEU A 65 -11.63 -1.69 0.42
N SER A 66 -12.20 -2.74 -0.17
CA SER A 66 -12.58 -3.95 0.58
C SER A 66 -11.38 -4.63 1.25
N CYS A 67 -10.23 -4.69 0.58
CA CYS A 67 -9.02 -5.26 1.19
C CYS A 67 -8.44 -4.40 2.32
N CYS A 68 -8.59 -3.07 2.24
CA CYS A 68 -8.03 -2.12 3.19
C CYS A 68 -8.95 -1.81 4.39
N ALA A 69 -10.24 -2.15 4.32
CA ALA A 69 -11.17 -1.90 5.41
C ALA A 69 -10.93 -2.84 6.59
N ASP A 70 -10.93 -2.28 7.80
CA ASP A 70 -10.83 -3.06 9.04
C ASP A 70 -12.13 -3.80 9.35
N ASP A 71 -13.29 -3.20 9.00
CA ASP A 71 -14.61 -3.78 9.19
C ASP A 71 -15.33 -3.90 7.83
N GLN A 72 -15.89 -5.08 7.55
CA GLN A 72 -16.60 -5.37 6.32
C GLN A 72 -18.11 -5.10 6.41
N GLU A 73 -18.67 -5.12 7.62
CA GLU A 73 -20.12 -5.05 7.83
C GLU A 73 -20.76 -3.78 7.26
N PRO A 74 -20.19 -2.57 7.44
CA PRO A 74 -20.77 -1.34 6.91
C PRO A 74 -20.46 -1.05 5.45
N LEU A 75 -19.60 -1.84 4.79
CA LEU A 75 -19.07 -1.52 3.45
C LEU A 75 -20.15 -1.50 2.38
N ASP A 76 -21.09 -2.44 2.38
CA ASP A 76 -22.14 -2.51 1.37
C ASP A 76 -23.03 -1.27 1.40
N GLY A 77 -23.34 -0.75 2.58
CA GLY A 77 -24.08 0.50 2.72
C GLY A 77 -23.27 1.73 2.35
N LEU A 78 -21.97 1.73 2.64
CA LEU A 78 -21.07 2.86 2.39
C LEU A 78 -20.64 2.92 0.92
N LEU A 79 -20.07 1.84 0.40
CA LEU A 79 -19.47 1.77 -0.94
C LEU A 79 -20.48 1.29 -1.99
N GLY A 80 -21.51 0.54 -1.58
CA GLY A 80 -22.37 -0.22 -2.48
C GLY A 80 -21.77 -1.58 -2.82
N GLY A 81 -22.55 -2.38 -3.53
CA GLY A 81 -22.18 -3.74 -3.87
C GLY A 81 -22.74 -4.21 -5.21
N TYR A 82 -22.35 -5.40 -5.64
CA TYR A 82 -22.92 -6.03 -6.82
C TYR A 82 -24.04 -6.99 -6.40
N SER A 83 -25.22 -6.83 -7.03
CA SER A 83 -26.31 -7.80 -6.89
C SER A 83 -25.92 -9.15 -7.52
N GLU A 84 -26.71 -10.20 -7.25
CA GLU A 84 -26.55 -11.54 -7.88
C GLU A 84 -26.54 -11.46 -9.42
N ARG A 85 -27.22 -10.48 -10.01
CA ARG A 85 -27.25 -10.23 -11.45
C ARG A 85 -26.09 -9.37 -11.96
N MET A 86 -25.05 -9.17 -11.15
CA MET A 86 -23.87 -8.34 -11.48
C MET A 86 -24.20 -6.87 -11.79
N HIS A 87 -25.32 -6.36 -11.28
CA HIS A 87 -25.64 -4.93 -11.33
C HIS A 87 -25.10 -4.25 -10.07
N TYR A 88 -24.31 -3.20 -10.26
CA TYR A 88 -23.83 -2.39 -9.15
C TYR A 88 -24.97 -1.57 -8.55
N GLN A 89 -25.15 -1.70 -7.25
CA GLN A 89 -26.04 -0.90 -6.42
C GLN A 89 -25.19 0.11 -5.65
N PRO A 90 -25.34 1.42 -5.91
CA PRO A 90 -24.51 2.43 -5.25
C PRO A 90 -24.81 2.49 -3.75
N GLY A 91 -23.77 2.66 -2.95
CA GLY A 91 -23.86 3.03 -1.55
C GLY A 91 -24.04 4.54 -1.36
N VAL A 92 -23.73 5.03 -0.17
CA VAL A 92 -23.82 6.45 0.15
C VAL A 92 -22.65 7.26 -0.42
N MET A 93 -21.47 6.63 -0.57
CA MET A 93 -20.27 7.31 -1.07
C MET A 93 -20.38 7.56 -2.58
N PRO A 94 -20.11 8.80 -3.05
CA PRO A 94 -20.03 9.11 -4.47
C PRO A 94 -18.98 8.27 -5.20
N LEU A 95 -19.24 7.89 -6.46
CA LEU A 95 -18.34 7.02 -7.24
C LEU A 95 -16.94 7.62 -7.42
N ASP A 96 -16.84 8.93 -7.59
CA ASP A 96 -15.56 9.63 -7.74
C ASP A 96 -14.74 9.62 -6.45
N ASP A 97 -15.40 9.68 -5.30
CA ASP A 97 -14.75 9.61 -3.98
C ASP A 97 -14.23 8.19 -3.71
N ILE A 98 -14.95 7.15 -4.13
CA ILE A 98 -14.50 5.75 -4.08
C ILE A 98 -13.18 5.59 -4.83
N VAL A 99 -13.08 6.11 -6.05
CA VAL A 99 -11.85 6.03 -6.86
C VAL A 99 -10.74 6.88 -6.25
N THR A 100 -11.05 8.06 -5.74
CA THR A 100 -10.08 8.97 -5.12
C THR A 100 -9.50 8.36 -3.84
N LEU A 101 -10.34 7.78 -3.00
CA LEU A 101 -9.91 7.09 -1.78
C LEU A 101 -9.04 5.87 -2.10
N ALA A 102 -9.45 5.05 -3.07
CA ALA A 102 -8.66 3.90 -3.48
C ALA A 102 -7.27 4.28 -4.03
N ARG A 103 -7.19 5.38 -4.80
CA ARG A 103 -5.90 5.95 -5.25
C ARG A 103 -5.02 6.37 -4.10
N HIS A 104 -5.59 7.04 -3.10
CA HIS A 104 -4.87 7.42 -1.90
C HIS A 104 -4.30 6.19 -1.18
N LEU A 105 -5.15 5.20 -0.89
CA LEU A 105 -4.74 4.00 -0.17
C LEU A 105 -3.66 3.22 -0.89
N ILE A 106 -3.81 2.95 -2.19
CA ILE A 106 -2.83 2.17 -2.93
C ILE A 106 -1.49 2.90 -3.08
N ARG A 107 -1.48 4.24 -3.14
CA ARG A 107 -0.24 5.03 -3.11
C ARG A 107 0.51 4.85 -1.80
N HIS A 108 -0.20 4.93 -0.68
CA HIS A 108 0.39 4.75 0.66
C HIS A 108 0.77 3.31 0.97
N GLY A 109 0.07 2.34 0.37
CA GLY A 109 0.31 0.92 0.57
C GLY A 109 1.39 0.31 -0.34
N VAL A 110 1.65 0.89 -1.52
CA VAL A 110 2.58 0.34 -2.51
C VAL A 110 3.79 1.25 -2.73
N ALA A 111 3.57 2.51 -3.11
CA ALA A 111 4.68 3.43 -3.41
C ALA A 111 5.29 4.06 -2.15
N GLY A 112 4.48 4.26 -1.12
CA GLY A 112 4.80 5.13 0.00
C GLY A 112 4.78 6.61 -0.41
N VAL A 113 4.53 7.49 0.55
CA VAL A 113 4.46 8.93 0.34
C VAL A 113 5.37 9.63 1.35
N SER A 114 6.16 10.59 0.89
CA SER A 114 7.02 11.39 1.77
C SER A 114 6.18 12.40 2.56
N PRO A 115 6.50 12.64 3.86
CA PRO A 115 5.86 13.71 4.64
C PRO A 115 6.01 15.11 4.02
N LYS A 116 6.96 15.30 3.11
CA LYS A 116 7.27 16.60 2.48
C LYS A 116 6.50 16.89 1.20
N GLY A 117 5.58 16.05 0.78
CA GLY A 117 4.76 16.28 -0.42
C GLY A 117 4.39 15.01 -1.19
N ASP A 118 3.64 15.21 -2.26
CA ASP A 118 3.07 14.16 -3.12
C ASP A 118 4.08 13.39 -3.99
N GLU A 119 5.39 13.63 -3.84
CA GLU A 119 6.39 12.88 -4.59
C GLU A 119 6.53 11.47 -4.05
N PRO A 120 6.45 10.43 -4.89
CA PRO A 120 6.71 9.05 -4.49
C PRO A 120 8.16 8.94 -4.00
N LEU A 121 8.35 8.27 -2.85
CA LEU A 121 9.68 8.05 -2.25
C LEU A 121 10.58 7.16 -3.12
N ILE A 122 10.00 6.42 -4.05
CA ILE A 122 10.72 5.55 -4.97
C ILE A 122 10.79 6.24 -6.34
N LYS A 123 11.95 6.75 -6.70
CA LYS A 123 12.29 7.22 -8.04
C LYS A 123 13.19 6.17 -8.70
N GLY A 124 12.80 5.62 -9.84
CA GLY A 124 13.57 4.58 -10.52
C GLY A 124 12.78 3.99 -11.70
N GLU A 125 13.28 2.89 -12.26
CA GLU A 125 12.53 2.11 -13.24
C GLU A 125 11.17 1.67 -12.65
N PRO A 126 10.10 1.61 -13.47
CA PRO A 126 8.79 1.22 -12.98
C PRO A 126 8.85 -0.18 -12.36
N MET A 127 8.41 -0.28 -11.12
CA MET A 127 8.34 -1.54 -10.38
C MET A 127 7.40 -2.50 -11.11
N ARG A 128 7.85 -3.71 -11.40
CA ARG A 128 7.05 -4.72 -12.12
C ARG A 128 6.27 -5.62 -11.18
N GLU A 129 6.73 -5.76 -9.95
CA GLU A 129 6.17 -6.65 -8.93
C GLU A 129 6.29 -5.98 -7.55
N PHE A 130 5.27 -6.13 -6.72
CA PHE A 130 5.29 -5.68 -5.33
C PHE A 130 5.09 -6.88 -4.40
N ASP A 131 6.18 -7.30 -3.75
CA ASP A 131 6.16 -8.42 -2.81
C ASP A 131 6.06 -7.93 -1.36
N ALA A 132 4.82 -7.87 -0.84
CA ALA A 132 4.55 -7.43 0.53
C ALA A 132 5.29 -8.28 1.58
N ALA A 133 5.49 -9.58 1.32
CA ALA A 133 6.18 -10.47 2.26
C ALA A 133 7.65 -10.10 2.41
N LYS A 134 8.32 -9.68 1.33
CA LYS A 134 9.70 -9.18 1.40
C LYS A 134 9.80 -7.92 2.25
N PHE A 135 8.84 -7.00 2.12
CA PHE A 135 8.81 -5.78 2.94
C PHE A 135 8.55 -6.11 4.42
N ALA A 136 7.63 -7.03 4.72
CA ALA A 136 7.38 -7.48 6.07
C ALA A 136 8.62 -8.14 6.68
N ALA A 137 9.28 -9.05 5.96
CA ALA A 137 10.52 -9.69 6.40
C ALA A 137 11.66 -8.68 6.65
N MET A 138 11.78 -7.67 5.77
CA MET A 138 12.75 -6.58 5.94
C MET A 138 12.45 -5.76 7.22
N THR A 139 11.19 -5.49 7.51
CA THR A 139 10.75 -4.78 8.72
C THR A 139 11.12 -5.55 9.98
N ILE A 140 10.87 -6.86 10.01
CA ILE A 140 11.24 -7.74 11.13
C ILE A 140 12.77 -7.73 11.32
N ALA A 141 13.52 -7.96 10.23
CA ALA A 141 14.96 -8.10 10.30
C ALA A 141 15.69 -6.80 10.68
N HIS A 142 15.25 -5.67 10.15
CA HIS A 142 15.96 -4.40 10.33
C HIS A 142 15.40 -3.53 11.44
N LEU A 143 14.08 -3.55 11.67
CA LEU A 143 13.45 -2.72 12.70
C LEU A 143 13.19 -3.48 13.99
N GLY A 144 13.32 -4.82 13.98
CA GLY A 144 13.08 -5.66 15.15
C GLY A 144 11.60 -5.72 15.56
N MET A 145 10.70 -5.46 14.62
CA MET A 145 9.25 -5.52 14.86
C MET A 145 8.78 -6.97 14.97
N SER A 146 7.66 -7.19 15.68
CA SER A 146 6.97 -8.47 15.63
C SER A 146 6.40 -8.72 14.23
N GLU A 147 6.10 -9.98 13.90
CA GLU A 147 5.48 -10.33 12.63
C GLU A 147 4.13 -9.60 12.43
N ALA A 148 3.29 -9.57 13.47
CA ALA A 148 1.99 -8.90 13.43
C ALA A 148 2.14 -7.39 13.19
N ASP A 149 3.08 -6.74 13.87
CA ASP A 149 3.35 -5.31 13.67
C ASP A 149 3.91 -5.04 12.26
N ALA A 150 4.80 -5.89 11.76
CA ALA A 150 5.35 -5.76 10.41
C ALA A 150 4.27 -5.82 9.32
N TRP A 151 3.36 -6.79 9.40
CA TRP A 151 2.24 -6.91 8.47
C TRP A 151 1.20 -5.78 8.59
N SER A 152 1.09 -5.15 9.76
CA SER A 152 0.20 -4.01 9.99
C SER A 152 0.75 -2.69 9.44
N GLN A 153 2.06 -2.61 9.11
CA GLN A 153 2.69 -1.41 8.57
C GLN A 153 2.17 -1.06 7.18
N THR A 154 2.08 0.24 6.90
CA THR A 154 1.91 0.75 5.53
C THR A 154 3.28 1.02 4.92
N MET A 155 3.39 1.05 3.57
CA MET A 155 4.67 1.41 2.94
C MET A 155 5.14 2.81 3.34
N THR A 156 4.23 3.75 3.51
CA THR A 156 4.56 5.11 4.01
C THR A 156 5.19 5.05 5.40
N GLY A 157 4.57 4.32 6.34
CA GLY A 157 5.09 4.16 7.69
C GLY A 157 6.44 3.42 7.73
N LEU A 158 6.55 2.34 6.95
CA LEU A 158 7.78 1.57 6.83
C LEU A 158 8.95 2.42 6.30
N LEU A 159 8.74 3.15 5.22
CA LEU A 159 9.78 4.01 4.65
C LEU A 159 10.18 5.14 5.60
N ALA A 160 9.24 5.73 6.32
CA ALA A 160 9.53 6.73 7.34
C ALA A 160 10.39 6.14 8.49
N ALA A 161 10.05 4.94 8.95
CA ALA A 161 10.83 4.25 10.00
C ALA A 161 12.24 3.88 9.53
N LEU A 162 12.38 3.38 8.28
CA LEU A 162 13.68 3.09 7.69
C LEU A 162 14.54 4.34 7.52
N GLN A 163 13.96 5.45 7.03
CA GLN A 163 14.67 6.72 6.90
C GLN A 163 15.11 7.29 8.26
N SER A 164 14.30 7.09 9.30
CA SER A 164 14.67 7.51 10.66
C SER A 164 15.83 6.70 11.23
N LYS A 165 15.86 5.39 10.95
CA LYS A 165 16.92 4.49 11.42
C LYS A 165 18.20 4.58 10.58
N PHE A 166 18.06 4.81 9.29
CA PHE A 166 19.14 4.90 8.31
C PHE A 166 19.00 6.23 7.55
N PRO A 167 19.32 7.37 8.18
CA PRO A 167 19.19 8.66 7.50
C PRO A 167 20.10 8.67 6.26
N PRO A 168 19.62 9.17 5.11
CA PRO A 168 20.44 9.32 3.93
C PRO A 168 21.60 10.26 4.23
N ASP A 169 22.79 9.94 3.71
CA ASP A 169 23.93 10.86 3.77
C ASP A 169 23.52 12.20 3.13
N LYS A 170 23.98 13.31 3.72
CA LYS A 170 23.56 14.68 3.31
C LYS A 170 23.88 15.02 1.84
N SER A 171 24.63 14.16 1.13
CA SER A 171 24.94 14.30 -0.29
C SER A 171 23.86 13.77 -1.22
N ASP A 172 22.94 12.91 -0.73
CA ASP A 172 21.92 12.22 -1.56
C ASP A 172 20.48 12.51 -1.08
N ALA A 173 20.19 13.77 -0.77
CA ALA A 173 18.87 14.21 -0.33
C ALA A 173 17.80 14.15 -1.46
N ALA A 174 17.84 13.14 -2.31
CA ALA A 174 16.81 12.88 -3.30
C ALA A 174 16.69 11.38 -3.55
N SER A 175 15.60 10.79 -3.05
CA SER A 175 15.05 9.50 -3.48
C SER A 175 15.88 8.24 -3.17
N ILE A 176 15.23 7.25 -2.55
CA ILE A 176 15.69 5.86 -2.61
C ILE A 176 15.59 5.43 -4.08
N THR A 177 16.73 5.33 -4.76
CA THR A 177 16.79 4.82 -6.13
C THR A 177 16.69 3.29 -6.10
N GLU A 178 16.24 2.68 -7.22
CA GLU A 178 16.27 1.22 -7.41
C GLU A 178 17.65 0.65 -7.11
N LYS A 179 18.70 1.40 -7.37
CA LYS A 179 20.08 1.05 -7.02
C LYS A 179 20.28 0.92 -5.50
N GLN A 180 19.73 1.81 -4.69
CA GLN A 180 19.79 1.70 -3.22
C GLN A 180 18.91 0.56 -2.70
N TYR A 181 17.77 0.29 -3.34
CA TYR A 181 16.96 -0.90 -3.07
C TYR A 181 17.74 -2.18 -3.40
N THR A 182 18.37 -2.24 -4.58
CA THR A 182 19.19 -3.37 -5.02
C THR A 182 20.46 -3.51 -4.17
N ASP A 183 21.09 -2.40 -3.78
CA ASP A 183 22.27 -2.38 -2.90
C ASP A 183 21.89 -2.82 -1.48
N SER A 184 20.73 -2.42 -0.97
CA SER A 184 20.19 -2.90 0.31
C SER A 184 19.88 -4.39 0.28
N MET A 185 19.32 -4.89 -0.83
CA MET A 185 19.10 -6.33 -1.05
C MET A 185 20.41 -7.08 -1.25
N GLY A 186 21.38 -6.49 -1.96
CA GLY A 186 22.73 -7.05 -2.13
C GLY A 186 23.51 -7.08 -0.82
N TRP A 187 23.36 -6.08 0.04
CA TRP A 187 23.92 -6.07 1.38
C TRP A 187 23.30 -7.16 2.27
N LEU A 188 21.98 -7.34 2.20
CA LEU A 188 21.24 -8.38 2.91
C LEU A 188 21.72 -9.79 2.51
N ALA A 189 21.95 -10.01 1.23
CA ALA A 189 22.52 -11.27 0.72
C ALA A 189 23.95 -11.50 1.27
N LYS A 190 24.79 -10.45 1.36
CA LYS A 190 26.14 -10.53 1.94
C LYS A 190 26.10 -10.82 3.45
N VAL A 191 25.20 -10.19 4.20
CA VAL A 191 25.03 -10.42 5.64
C VAL A 191 24.56 -11.85 5.91
N ASN A 192 23.62 -12.37 5.14
CA ASN A 192 23.17 -13.76 5.25
C ASN A 192 24.30 -14.74 4.92
N ALA A 193 25.06 -14.50 3.86
CA ALA A 193 26.22 -15.33 3.51
C ALA A 193 27.34 -15.32 4.57
N MET A 194 27.54 -14.21 5.30
CA MET A 194 28.48 -14.14 6.43
C MET A 194 27.94 -14.87 7.66
N ARG A 195 26.63 -14.89 7.89
CA ARG A 195 25.99 -15.61 8.99
C ARG A 195 26.06 -17.11 8.80
N ASP A 196 25.86 -17.59 7.56
CA ASP A 196 25.96 -19.01 7.22
C ASP A 196 27.40 -19.53 7.34
N LYS A 197 28.43 -18.70 7.04
CA LYS A 197 29.84 -19.03 7.26
C LYS A 197 30.27 -19.08 8.73
N LYS A 198 29.50 -18.51 9.64
CA LYS A 198 29.81 -18.44 11.07
C LYS A 198 29.16 -19.59 11.88
N HIS A 199 28.24 -20.32 11.25
CA HIS A 199 27.51 -21.45 11.84
C HIS A 199 27.75 -22.80 11.16
N GLY A 200 28.69 -22.88 10.20
CA GLY A 200 29.27 -24.09 9.62
C GLY A 200 30.74 -24.19 10.04
#